data_d0aa7ca62e9a1e721fa0c49873a4d72e
#
_entry.id   d0aa7ca62e9a1e721fa0c49873a4d72e
#
_cell.length_a   1.000
_cell.length_b   1.000
_cell.length_c   1.000
_cell.angle_alpha   90.00
_cell.angle_beta   90.00
_cell.angle_gamma   90.00
#
_symmetry.space_group_name_H-M   'P 1'
#
loop_
_entity.id
_entity.type
_entity.pdbx_description
1 polymer ?
#
loop_
_entity_poly.entity_id
_entity_poly.type
_entity_poly.pdbx_seq_one_letter_code
_entity_poly.pdbx_strand_id
1 'polypeptide(L)'
;MCGSKLFIVALFATVVAFPYVDAQFTGCDRQKTFTAGEVFYVESPNFPNYFARGTNCRWQLTAPVGNTLYVNCYDMYLASSTGCTADRLEISLQNDPTLAYATKYCGQRTFTLRSTGNRAVFALRTTITSSGGRFRCQVVAQAPPCRCGLRRTSKIVNGVPTLVNEFPMMAGLVDSSSRSVFCGATIISEYHSITAAHCMRGRSISAAGLLVGDHNLSVGTDTSYSVLMRLASVTNHPSYVTSPSQNDIAIVRTAARIVFNAGVGPACLPFRFSSSSFAGTIVEATGWGTIDYGAPTSNVLRKVSLNVITQQSCQSSMKNILASHICTYTPSRDTCQYDSGGPLFYTSGGYVYLVGVVNYGISCATTKPSVSSRITSYLSWIQSMTPGVTYCSP
;
A
#
# COMPACT_ATOMS: atom_id res chain seq x y z
N MET A 1 38.14 -55.96 16.49
CA MET A 1 38.07 -54.72 15.76
C MET A 1 37.03 -53.84 16.42
N CYS A 2 37.49 -52.88 17.22
CA CYS A 2 36.65 -52.07 18.07
C CYS A 2 36.40 -50.73 17.37
N GLY A 3 35.13 -50.45 16.98
CA GLY A 3 34.74 -49.21 16.32
C GLY A 3 34.20 -48.21 17.32
N SER A 4 34.98 -47.19 17.63
CA SER A 4 34.60 -46.09 18.52
C SER A 4 33.69 -45.11 17.78
N LYS A 5 32.43 -44.94 18.27
CA LYS A 5 31.52 -43.90 17.81
C LYS A 5 31.76 -42.62 18.61
N LEU A 6 32.27 -41.59 17.95
CA LEU A 6 32.45 -40.26 18.49
C LEU A 6 31.09 -39.54 18.47
N PHE A 7 30.52 -39.26 19.66
CA PHE A 7 29.34 -38.40 19.79
C PHE A 7 29.84 -36.96 19.89
N ILE A 8 29.54 -36.16 18.85
CA ILE A 8 29.74 -34.70 18.92
C ILE A 8 28.53 -34.11 19.62
N VAL A 9 28.68 -33.66 20.83
CA VAL A 9 27.71 -32.86 21.57
C VAL A 9 27.86 -31.40 21.11
N ALA A 10 26.93 -30.92 20.31
CA ALA A 10 26.84 -29.51 19.94
C ALA A 10 26.28 -28.73 21.14
N LEU A 11 27.14 -27.99 21.86
CA LEU A 11 26.71 -26.99 22.83
C LEU A 11 26.11 -25.81 22.09
N PHE A 12 24.79 -25.68 22.11
CA PHE A 12 24.10 -24.42 21.77
C PHE A 12 24.30 -23.44 22.94
N ALA A 13 25.23 -22.51 22.77
CA ALA A 13 25.35 -21.36 23.66
C ALA A 13 24.16 -20.40 23.32
N THR A 14 23.13 -20.44 24.18
CA THR A 14 22.11 -19.41 24.22
C THR A 14 22.76 -18.10 24.68
N VAL A 15 23.00 -17.20 23.72
CA VAL A 15 23.41 -15.83 24.06
C VAL A 15 22.18 -15.14 24.65
N VAL A 16 22.12 -15.09 25.97
CA VAL A 16 21.16 -14.22 26.67
C VAL A 16 21.66 -12.79 26.46
N ALA A 17 21.04 -12.09 25.53
CA ALA A 17 21.27 -10.66 25.35
C ALA A 17 20.73 -9.93 26.59
N PHE A 18 21.59 -9.61 27.54
CA PHE A 18 21.27 -8.69 28.62
C PHE A 18 20.92 -7.34 27.98
N PRO A 19 19.80 -6.67 28.37
CA PRO A 19 19.51 -5.34 27.89
C PRO A 19 20.67 -4.43 28.33
N TYR A 20 21.35 -3.83 27.35
CA TYR A 20 22.41 -2.87 27.57
C TYR A 20 21.80 -1.63 28.22
N VAL A 21 21.95 -1.53 29.54
CA VAL A 21 21.53 -0.34 30.30
C VAL A 21 22.60 0.72 30.07
N ASP A 22 22.27 1.71 29.25
CA ASP A 22 23.13 2.86 29.00
C ASP A 22 23.26 3.65 30.32
N ALA A 23 24.45 3.64 30.91
CA ALA A 23 24.75 4.30 32.19
C ALA A 23 24.38 5.81 32.23
N GLN A 24 24.18 6.43 31.08
CA GLN A 24 23.80 7.84 30.98
C GLN A 24 22.33 8.11 31.38
N PHE A 25 21.48 7.09 31.43
CA PHE A 25 20.04 7.21 31.72
C PHE A 25 19.63 6.42 32.97
N THR A 26 20.58 6.14 33.88
CA THR A 26 20.31 5.42 35.14
C THR A 26 19.20 6.11 35.93
N GLY A 27 18.12 5.35 36.21
CA GLY A 27 16.95 5.83 36.96
C GLY A 27 15.83 6.48 36.15
N CYS A 28 16.03 6.73 34.86
CA CYS A 28 15.00 7.33 34.01
C CYS A 28 15.03 6.83 32.54
N ASP A 29 15.19 5.50 32.35
CA ASP A 29 15.05 4.84 31.06
C ASP A 29 13.70 4.12 31.00
N ARG A 30 12.82 4.54 30.12
CA ARG A 30 11.43 4.07 30.03
C ARG A 30 11.15 3.47 28.66
N GLN A 31 10.43 2.35 28.64
CA GLN A 31 9.97 1.71 27.41
C GLN A 31 8.45 1.71 27.39
N LYS A 32 7.87 1.99 26.21
CA LYS A 32 6.43 1.94 25.99
C LYS A 32 6.13 1.25 24.66
N THR A 33 5.36 0.17 24.72
CA THR A 33 4.72 -0.44 23.56
C THR A 33 3.26 0.02 23.50
N PHE A 34 2.84 0.46 22.33
CA PHE A 34 1.51 0.99 22.06
C PHE A 34 0.58 -0.07 21.51
N THR A 35 -0.71 0.09 21.76
CA THR A 35 -1.78 -0.43 20.90
C THR A 35 -2.16 0.61 19.84
N ALA A 36 -2.85 0.19 18.77
CA ALA A 36 -3.27 1.12 17.70
C ALA A 36 -4.25 2.18 18.25
N GLY A 37 -3.99 3.45 17.95
CA GLY A 37 -4.78 4.57 18.42
C GLY A 37 -4.49 5.01 19.86
N GLU A 38 -3.64 4.29 20.59
CA GLU A 38 -3.29 4.63 21.96
C GLU A 38 -2.54 5.97 22.04
N VAL A 39 -2.90 6.77 23.03
CA VAL A 39 -2.26 8.04 23.35
C VAL A 39 -1.37 7.85 24.57
N PHE A 40 -0.14 8.34 24.49
CA PHE A 40 0.83 8.37 25.59
C PHE A 40 1.51 9.73 25.67
N TYR A 41 1.88 10.16 26.87
CA TYR A 41 2.59 11.41 27.08
C TYR A 41 4.05 11.14 27.44
N VAL A 42 4.95 11.67 26.62
CA VAL A 42 6.37 11.81 26.95
C VAL A 42 6.53 13.16 27.62
N GLU A 43 6.85 13.15 28.88
CA GLU A 43 6.94 14.39 29.69
C GLU A 43 8.16 14.37 30.60
N SER A 44 8.69 15.56 30.87
CA SER A 44 9.80 15.71 31.79
C SER A 44 9.42 15.27 33.20
N PRO A 45 10.38 14.74 34.00
CA PRO A 45 10.13 14.49 35.41
C PRO A 45 9.59 15.73 36.11
N ASN A 46 8.67 15.52 37.05
CA ASN A 46 7.95 16.55 37.81
C ASN A 46 7.01 17.47 37.00
N PHE A 47 6.74 17.14 35.73
CA PHE A 47 5.76 17.91 34.95
C PHE A 47 4.42 18.02 35.73
N PRO A 48 3.77 19.18 35.80
CA PRO A 48 4.04 20.45 35.10
C PRO A 48 5.15 21.32 35.70
N ASN A 49 5.75 20.94 36.82
CA ASN A 49 6.87 21.65 37.42
C ASN A 49 8.17 21.40 36.62
N TYR A 50 9.18 22.22 36.88
CA TYR A 50 10.48 22.09 36.24
C TYR A 50 11.23 20.85 36.78
N PHE A 51 11.96 20.16 35.87
CA PHE A 51 12.87 19.09 36.25
C PHE A 51 14.09 19.63 37.05
N ALA A 52 14.73 18.77 37.80
CA ALA A 52 15.97 19.10 38.50
C ALA A 52 17.16 19.16 37.53
N ARG A 53 18.19 19.96 37.88
CA ARG A 53 19.47 20.00 37.16
C ARG A 53 20.10 18.61 37.10
N GLY A 54 20.81 18.33 35.98
CA GLY A 54 21.46 17.04 35.77
C GLY A 54 20.51 15.88 35.47
N THR A 55 19.21 16.19 35.22
CA THR A 55 18.22 15.17 34.83
C THR A 55 18.51 14.65 33.42
N ASN A 56 18.68 13.34 33.30
CA ASN A 56 18.83 12.66 32.02
C ASN A 56 17.82 11.51 31.94
N CYS A 57 16.90 11.57 30.95
CA CYS A 57 15.84 10.58 30.77
C CYS A 57 15.78 10.12 29.32
N ARG A 58 15.47 8.85 29.11
CA ARG A 58 15.21 8.28 27.79
C ARG A 58 13.84 7.59 27.75
N TRP A 59 13.13 7.72 26.63
CA TRP A 59 11.90 7.01 26.32
C TRP A 59 12.08 6.29 25.01
N GLN A 60 11.88 4.98 25.00
CA GLN A 60 11.92 4.12 23.82
C GLN A 60 10.49 3.68 23.51
N LEU A 61 9.96 4.15 22.39
CA LEU A 61 8.57 4.01 22.03
C LEU A 61 8.42 3.05 20.85
N THR A 62 7.51 2.08 20.95
CA THR A 62 7.25 1.10 19.89
C THR A 62 5.75 1.01 19.60
N ALA A 63 5.32 1.41 18.42
CA ALA A 63 3.97 1.20 17.92
C ALA A 63 3.80 -0.20 17.30
N PRO A 64 2.58 -0.69 17.09
CA PRO A 64 2.33 -1.91 16.32
C PRO A 64 2.97 -1.85 14.93
N VAL A 65 3.34 -3.00 14.40
CA VAL A 65 3.87 -3.11 13.03
C VAL A 65 2.88 -2.48 12.03
N GLY A 66 3.38 -1.70 11.08
CA GLY A 66 2.57 -0.96 10.13
C GLY A 66 2.05 0.40 10.62
N ASN A 67 2.18 0.71 11.91
CA ASN A 67 1.83 2.03 12.45
C ASN A 67 3.07 2.94 12.54
N THR A 68 2.83 4.23 12.60
CA THR A 68 3.83 5.27 12.88
C THR A 68 3.47 5.98 14.18
N LEU A 69 4.43 6.64 14.79
CA LEU A 69 4.22 7.47 15.96
C LEU A 69 4.05 8.93 15.52
N TYR A 70 2.86 9.48 15.73
CA TYR A 70 2.61 10.91 15.58
C TYR A 70 2.91 11.59 16.92
N VAL A 71 3.75 12.61 16.87
CA VAL A 71 4.25 13.36 18.03
C VAL A 71 3.77 14.79 17.94
N ASN A 72 3.15 15.29 18.99
CA ASN A 72 2.76 16.69 19.16
C ASN A 72 3.35 17.23 20.48
N CYS A 73 4.44 17.98 20.37
CA CYS A 73 5.04 18.67 21.52
C CYS A 73 4.44 20.09 21.62
N TYR A 74 3.54 20.29 22.55
CA TYR A 74 2.77 21.53 22.70
C TYR A 74 3.15 22.35 23.93
N ASP A 75 3.95 21.81 24.85
CA ASP A 75 4.51 22.51 26.01
C ASP A 75 5.99 22.16 26.10
N MET A 76 6.89 23.11 25.79
CA MET A 76 8.31 22.93 25.93
C MET A 76 8.98 24.25 26.32
N TYR A 77 9.63 24.22 27.47
CA TYR A 77 10.38 25.30 28.10
C TYR A 77 11.75 24.75 28.53
N LEU A 78 12.73 24.76 27.67
CA LEU A 78 14.12 24.40 27.96
C LEU A 78 15.01 25.61 27.80
N ALA A 79 16.18 25.60 28.48
CA ALA A 79 17.17 26.66 28.29
C ALA A 79 17.56 26.78 26.81
N SER A 80 17.57 28.00 26.27
CA SER A 80 17.98 28.25 24.89
C SER A 80 19.52 28.34 24.82
N SER A 81 20.10 27.64 23.86
CA SER A 81 21.55 27.70 23.60
C SER A 81 21.83 27.46 22.12
N THR A 82 22.92 28.02 21.59
CA THR A 82 23.33 27.81 20.20
C THR A 82 23.60 26.33 19.96
N GLY A 83 22.94 25.74 18.94
CA GLY A 83 23.05 24.31 18.63
C GLY A 83 22.47 23.38 19.70
N CYS A 84 21.65 23.91 20.63
CA CYS A 84 21.07 23.13 21.75
C CYS A 84 22.15 22.33 22.51
N THR A 85 23.25 22.97 22.87
CA THR A 85 24.39 22.33 23.57
C THR A 85 24.17 22.20 25.08
N ALA A 86 23.29 23.04 25.65
CA ALA A 86 22.88 22.96 27.06
C ALA A 86 21.73 21.94 27.23
N ASP A 87 20.64 22.34 27.90
CA ASP A 87 19.46 21.50 28.08
C ASP A 87 18.77 21.26 26.73
N ARG A 88 18.45 20.01 26.43
CA ARG A 88 17.85 19.66 25.16
C ARG A 88 16.99 18.39 25.21
N LEU A 89 15.98 18.38 24.37
CA LEU A 89 15.22 17.17 24.00
C LEU A 89 15.77 16.68 22.67
N GLU A 90 16.32 15.47 22.66
CA GLU A 90 16.78 14.76 21.45
C GLU A 90 15.69 13.80 21.03
N ILE A 91 15.32 13.81 19.74
CA ILE A 91 14.29 12.91 19.20
C ILE A 91 14.82 12.22 17.95
N SER A 92 14.90 10.88 18.01
CA SER A 92 15.14 10.02 16.84
C SER A 92 13.84 9.38 16.40
N LEU A 93 13.49 9.56 15.13
CA LEU A 93 12.27 9.03 14.48
C LEU A 93 12.56 7.83 13.57
N GLN A 94 13.82 7.35 13.56
CA GLN A 94 14.31 6.31 12.65
C GLN A 94 14.72 5.02 13.36
N ASN A 95 14.21 4.80 14.60
CA ASN A 95 14.58 3.64 15.43
C ASN A 95 16.08 3.57 15.76
N ASP A 96 16.72 4.71 15.99
CA ASP A 96 18.10 4.78 16.44
C ASP A 96 18.16 4.91 17.98
N PRO A 97 18.44 3.84 18.73
CA PRO A 97 18.51 3.89 20.18
C PRO A 97 19.75 4.63 20.69
N THR A 98 20.76 4.83 19.83
CA THR A 98 21.99 5.56 20.15
C THR A 98 21.83 7.07 20.04
N LEU A 99 20.76 7.54 19.39
CA LEU A 99 20.47 8.95 19.14
C LEU A 99 21.52 9.67 18.29
N ALA A 100 22.34 8.93 17.52
CA ALA A 100 23.40 9.49 16.67
C ALA A 100 22.87 10.46 15.63
N TYR A 101 21.67 10.23 15.13
CA TYR A 101 20.99 11.06 14.14
C TYR A 101 19.75 11.78 14.71
N ALA A 102 19.68 11.95 16.03
CA ALA A 102 18.55 12.62 16.65
C ALA A 102 18.56 14.13 16.36
N THR A 103 17.36 14.66 16.13
CA THR A 103 17.16 16.11 16.07
C THR A 103 17.10 16.67 17.49
N LYS A 104 17.80 17.78 17.71
CA LYS A 104 17.89 18.46 19.02
C LYS A 104 16.91 19.63 19.08
N TYR A 105 16.19 19.72 20.18
CA TYR A 105 15.23 20.78 20.46
C TYR A 105 15.56 21.45 21.80
N CYS A 106 15.58 22.79 21.83
CA CYS A 106 15.74 23.60 23.04
C CYS A 106 14.97 24.92 22.90
N GLY A 107 14.94 25.73 23.95
CA GLY A 107 14.16 26.95 24.02
C GLY A 107 12.66 26.69 24.21
N GLN A 108 11.86 27.72 24.04
CA GLN A 108 10.40 27.63 24.05
C GLN A 108 9.87 27.41 22.64
N ARG A 109 9.15 26.30 22.41
CA ARG A 109 8.59 25.99 21.08
C ARG A 109 7.50 24.94 21.13
N THR A 110 6.74 24.88 20.04
CA THR A 110 5.79 23.78 19.75
C THR A 110 6.10 23.22 18.39
N PHE A 111 5.90 21.91 18.20
CA PHE A 111 6.12 21.26 16.91
C PHE A 111 5.40 19.92 16.84
N THR A 112 5.19 19.45 15.62
CA THR A 112 4.65 18.12 15.33
C THR A 112 5.65 17.33 14.49
N LEU A 113 5.75 16.02 14.74
CA LEU A 113 6.64 15.10 14.04
C LEU A 113 5.90 13.79 13.75
N ARG A 114 6.43 13.01 12.81
CA ARG A 114 5.97 11.64 12.55
C ARG A 114 7.18 10.74 12.33
N SER A 115 7.19 9.57 12.98
CA SER A 115 8.25 8.58 12.77
C SER A 115 8.19 7.98 11.36
N THR A 116 9.33 7.59 10.82
CA THR A 116 9.42 6.92 9.50
C THR A 116 9.01 5.45 9.58
N GLY A 117 9.12 4.84 10.77
CA GLY A 117 8.70 3.47 11.09
C GLY A 117 7.90 3.44 12.38
N ASN A 118 7.77 2.27 12.96
CA ASN A 118 6.98 2.05 14.18
C ASN A 118 7.72 2.34 15.49
N ARG A 119 8.89 2.97 15.47
CA ARG A 119 9.68 3.29 16.66
C ARG A 119 10.14 4.74 16.70
N ALA A 120 10.27 5.27 17.91
CA ALA A 120 10.90 6.56 18.18
C ALA A 120 11.63 6.50 19.52
N VAL A 121 12.70 7.28 19.64
CA VAL A 121 13.45 7.43 20.87
C VAL A 121 13.55 8.90 21.23
N PHE A 122 13.23 9.23 22.49
CA PHE A 122 13.35 10.56 23.06
C PHE A 122 14.41 10.50 24.15
N ALA A 123 15.21 11.56 24.27
CA ALA A 123 16.10 11.73 25.41
C ALA A 123 16.10 13.20 25.85
N LEU A 124 15.83 13.40 27.13
CA LEU A 124 16.12 14.66 27.81
C LEU A 124 17.58 14.60 28.28
N ARG A 125 18.37 15.58 27.86
CA ARG A 125 19.74 15.76 28.36
C ARG A 125 19.88 17.15 28.97
N THR A 126 20.34 17.20 30.20
CA THR A 126 20.53 18.47 30.90
C THR A 126 21.92 18.57 31.51
N THR A 127 22.37 19.79 31.77
CA THR A 127 23.63 20.04 32.43
C THR A 127 23.47 20.13 33.94
N ILE A 128 24.57 19.99 34.67
CA ILE A 128 24.60 20.20 36.14
C ILE A 128 24.38 21.67 36.52
N THR A 129 24.54 22.57 35.55
CA THR A 129 24.31 24.01 35.72
C THR A 129 22.93 24.44 35.20
N SER A 130 22.08 23.49 34.81
CA SER A 130 20.73 23.76 34.33
C SER A 130 19.88 24.53 35.32
N SER A 131 19.12 25.49 34.89
CA SER A 131 18.08 26.16 35.69
C SER A 131 16.79 25.36 35.78
N GLY A 132 16.75 24.17 35.18
CA GLY A 132 15.55 23.37 35.03
C GLY A 132 14.73 23.79 33.81
N GLY A 133 13.68 23.04 33.58
CA GLY A 133 12.75 23.26 32.48
C GLY A 133 11.63 22.22 32.54
N ARG A 134 10.77 22.25 31.53
CA ARG A 134 9.71 21.25 31.39
C ARG A 134 9.40 21.01 29.92
N PHE A 135 8.86 19.84 29.63
CA PHE A 135 8.23 19.58 28.35
C PHE A 135 7.15 18.50 28.46
N ARG A 136 6.19 18.56 27.53
CA ARG A 136 5.20 17.51 27.32
C ARG A 136 4.90 17.35 25.84
N CYS A 137 5.06 16.12 25.37
CA CYS A 137 4.72 15.70 24.01
C CYS A 137 3.65 14.62 24.08
N GLN A 138 2.54 14.82 23.39
CA GLN A 138 1.57 13.77 23.14
C GLN A 138 2.08 12.88 22.01
N VAL A 139 2.06 11.58 22.21
CA VAL A 139 2.46 10.59 21.20
C VAL A 139 1.31 9.63 20.96
N VAL A 140 0.96 9.43 19.69
CA VAL A 140 -0.15 8.57 19.27
C VAL A 140 0.36 7.55 18.26
N ALA A 141 0.08 6.26 18.50
CA ALA A 141 0.32 5.22 17.51
C ALA A 141 -0.78 5.26 16.44
N GLN A 142 -0.47 5.73 15.26
CA GLN A 142 -1.41 5.89 14.14
C GLN A 142 -0.98 5.08 12.94
N ALA A 143 -1.96 4.49 12.24
CA ALA A 143 -1.70 4.01 10.90
C ALA A 143 -1.21 5.18 10.02
N PRO A 144 -0.27 4.95 9.10
CA PRO A 144 0.11 5.97 8.13
C PRO A 144 -1.14 6.40 7.34
N PRO A 145 -1.21 7.65 6.88
CA PRO A 145 -2.32 8.08 6.04
C PRO A 145 -2.39 7.17 4.82
N CYS A 146 -3.60 6.72 4.49
CA CYS A 146 -3.82 5.92 3.32
C CYS A 146 -3.42 6.70 2.06
N ARG A 147 -2.52 6.12 1.27
CA ARG A 147 -2.09 6.67 -0.02
C ARG A 147 -2.60 5.86 -1.21
N CYS A 148 -3.55 4.94 -0.98
CA CYS A 148 -4.20 4.20 -2.06
C CYS A 148 -5.39 4.97 -2.63
N GLY A 149 -5.78 4.62 -3.85
CA GLY A 149 -7.02 5.08 -4.48
C GLY A 149 -7.07 6.57 -4.78
N LEU A 150 -5.94 7.26 -4.81
CA LEU A 150 -5.89 8.68 -5.17
C LEU A 150 -6.11 8.82 -6.67
N ARG A 151 -7.10 9.62 -7.06
CA ARG A 151 -7.46 9.90 -8.46
C ARG A 151 -7.33 11.38 -8.73
N ARG A 152 -6.87 11.74 -9.92
CA ARG A 152 -6.97 13.12 -10.42
C ARG A 152 -8.37 13.34 -10.98
N THR A 153 -9.13 14.22 -10.34
CA THR A 153 -10.53 14.45 -10.71
C THR A 153 -10.68 15.37 -11.92
N SER A 154 -11.46 14.90 -12.91
CA SER A 154 -12.24 15.75 -13.80
C SER A 154 -13.63 15.14 -13.97
N LYS A 155 -14.64 16.00 -14.12
CA LYS A 155 -16.02 15.57 -14.40
C LYS A 155 -16.16 15.31 -15.90
N ILE A 156 -16.13 14.05 -16.36
CA ILE A 156 -16.65 13.68 -17.69
C ILE A 156 -17.29 12.27 -17.59
N VAL A 157 -18.40 12.05 -18.26
CA VAL A 157 -19.20 10.82 -18.30
C VAL A 157 -19.22 10.28 -19.73
N ASN A 158 -19.17 8.95 -19.92
CA ASN A 158 -19.44 8.17 -21.15
C ASN A 158 -18.24 7.79 -22.04
N GLY A 159 -17.66 6.57 -21.86
CA GLY A 159 -16.81 5.88 -22.84
C GLY A 159 -15.70 6.73 -23.51
N VAL A 160 -15.11 7.63 -22.76
CA VAL A 160 -14.26 8.71 -23.23
C VAL A 160 -12.79 8.46 -22.81
N PRO A 161 -11.81 9.06 -23.49
CA PRO A 161 -10.45 9.11 -23.01
C PRO A 161 -10.40 9.61 -21.57
N THR A 162 -9.53 9.00 -20.75
CA THR A 162 -9.24 9.54 -19.41
C THR A 162 -8.40 10.82 -19.54
N LEU A 163 -8.28 11.58 -18.45
CA LEU A 163 -7.20 12.55 -18.37
C LEU A 163 -5.86 11.85 -18.22
N VAL A 164 -4.78 12.53 -18.59
CA VAL A 164 -3.41 12.06 -18.33
C VAL A 164 -3.24 11.81 -16.83
N ASN A 165 -2.85 10.57 -16.48
CA ASN A 165 -2.68 10.12 -15.10
C ASN A 165 -3.94 10.27 -14.22
N GLU A 166 -5.14 10.19 -14.79
CA GLU A 166 -6.39 10.20 -14.02
C GLU A 166 -6.47 8.99 -13.07
N PHE A 167 -5.99 7.83 -13.50
CA PHE A 167 -5.95 6.58 -12.75
C PHE A 167 -4.49 6.14 -12.51
N PRO A 168 -3.80 6.69 -11.50
CA PRO A 168 -2.41 6.35 -11.21
C PRO A 168 -2.17 4.86 -10.91
N MET A 169 -3.22 4.12 -10.58
CA MET A 169 -3.18 2.70 -10.28
C MET A 169 -3.30 1.81 -11.52
N MET A 170 -3.61 2.37 -12.68
CA MET A 170 -3.69 1.62 -13.92
C MET A 170 -2.31 1.20 -14.41
N ALA A 171 -2.19 -0.03 -14.87
CA ALA A 171 -1.00 -0.58 -15.48
C ALA A 171 -1.35 -1.48 -16.67
N GLY A 172 -0.40 -1.68 -17.57
CA GLY A 172 -0.53 -2.59 -18.70
C GLY A 172 0.51 -3.70 -18.65
N LEU A 173 0.14 -4.93 -19.00
CA LEU A 173 1.09 -5.99 -19.29
C LEU A 173 1.53 -5.88 -20.74
N VAL A 174 2.82 -5.70 -20.96
CA VAL A 174 3.45 -5.47 -22.27
C VAL A 174 4.23 -6.70 -22.68
N ASP A 175 4.03 -7.16 -23.90
CA ASP A 175 4.88 -8.18 -24.54
C ASP A 175 6.18 -7.53 -25.01
N SER A 176 7.32 -8.09 -24.59
CA SER A 176 8.64 -7.52 -24.86
C SER A 176 9.05 -7.57 -26.33
N SER A 177 8.48 -8.51 -27.11
CA SER A 177 8.80 -8.68 -28.54
C SER A 177 7.98 -7.73 -29.40
N SER A 178 6.66 -7.67 -29.22
CA SER A 178 5.77 -6.82 -29.99
C SER A 178 5.68 -5.38 -29.43
N ARG A 179 6.13 -5.15 -28.20
CA ARG A 179 6.02 -3.88 -27.45
C ARG A 179 4.58 -3.39 -27.33
N SER A 180 3.61 -4.30 -27.38
CA SER A 180 2.18 -3.99 -27.27
C SER A 180 1.63 -4.41 -25.90
N VAL A 181 0.66 -3.64 -25.40
CA VAL A 181 -0.14 -4.03 -24.23
C VAL A 181 -1.06 -5.17 -24.64
N PHE A 182 -1.00 -6.30 -23.93
CA PHE A 182 -1.86 -7.46 -24.18
C PHE A 182 -2.91 -7.71 -23.12
N CYS A 183 -2.75 -7.13 -21.94
CA CYS A 183 -3.69 -7.17 -20.82
C CYS A 183 -3.53 -5.95 -19.91
N GLY A 184 -4.61 -5.60 -19.23
CA GLY A 184 -4.56 -4.64 -18.13
C GLY A 184 -4.03 -5.24 -16.84
N ALA A 185 -3.63 -4.37 -15.92
CA ALA A 185 -3.28 -4.71 -14.54
C ALA A 185 -3.55 -3.53 -13.61
N THR A 186 -3.60 -3.78 -12.31
CA THR A 186 -3.82 -2.75 -11.29
C THR A 186 -2.76 -2.80 -10.21
N ILE A 187 -2.07 -1.70 -9.99
CA ILE A 187 -1.07 -1.56 -8.92
C ILE A 187 -1.80 -1.62 -7.56
N ILE A 188 -1.32 -2.46 -6.64
CA ILE A 188 -1.86 -2.61 -5.29
C ILE A 188 -0.82 -2.36 -4.18
N SER A 189 0.47 -2.41 -4.52
CA SER A 189 1.57 -2.08 -3.61
C SER A 189 2.82 -1.65 -4.39
N GLU A 190 3.87 -1.28 -3.68
CA GLU A 190 5.16 -0.88 -4.29
C GLU A 190 5.85 -1.98 -5.12
N TYR A 191 5.38 -3.21 -5.06
CA TYR A 191 5.95 -4.32 -5.84
C TYR A 191 4.90 -5.17 -6.53
N HIS A 192 3.60 -4.98 -6.23
CA HIS A 192 2.57 -5.92 -6.65
C HIS A 192 1.45 -5.25 -7.44
N SER A 193 1.03 -5.93 -8.49
CA SER A 193 -0.16 -5.60 -9.28
C SER A 193 -1.05 -6.83 -9.44
N ILE A 194 -2.35 -6.60 -9.61
CA ILE A 194 -3.33 -7.66 -9.88
C ILE A 194 -3.69 -7.61 -11.36
N THR A 195 -3.84 -8.81 -11.97
CA THR A 195 -4.34 -9.03 -13.32
C THR A 195 -5.14 -10.33 -13.37
N ALA A 196 -5.64 -10.73 -14.55
CA ALA A 196 -6.24 -12.04 -14.75
C ALA A 196 -5.18 -13.14 -14.95
N ALA A 197 -5.44 -14.34 -14.44
CA ALA A 197 -4.51 -15.46 -14.58
C ALA A 197 -4.33 -15.90 -16.05
N HIS A 198 -5.39 -15.82 -16.87
CA HIS A 198 -5.31 -16.17 -18.28
C HIS A 198 -4.34 -15.27 -19.07
N CYS A 199 -4.12 -14.03 -18.63
CA CYS A 199 -3.19 -13.09 -19.27
C CYS A 199 -1.75 -13.61 -19.31
N MET A 200 -1.35 -14.33 -18.27
CA MET A 200 0.03 -14.86 -18.15
C MET A 200 0.15 -16.33 -18.52
N ARG A 201 -0.95 -16.97 -18.90
CA ARG A 201 -0.95 -18.39 -19.29
C ARG A 201 -0.09 -18.64 -20.52
N GLY A 202 0.90 -19.54 -20.39
CA GLY A 202 1.82 -19.90 -21.47
C GLY A 202 2.83 -18.81 -21.84
N ARG A 203 2.87 -17.70 -21.11
CA ARG A 203 3.85 -16.62 -21.31
C ARG A 203 5.03 -16.76 -20.36
N SER A 204 6.23 -16.57 -20.87
CA SER A 204 7.43 -16.44 -20.05
C SER A 204 7.42 -15.09 -19.31
N ILE A 205 7.83 -15.08 -18.06
CA ILE A 205 7.98 -13.84 -17.27
C ILE A 205 8.99 -12.90 -17.94
N SER A 206 10.05 -13.45 -18.54
CA SER A 206 11.07 -12.66 -19.24
C SER A 206 10.58 -12.01 -20.53
N ALA A 207 9.49 -12.53 -21.12
CA ALA A 207 8.86 -11.99 -22.33
C ALA A 207 7.76 -10.95 -22.01
N ALA A 208 7.56 -10.60 -20.74
CA ALA A 208 6.54 -9.64 -20.33
C ALA A 208 7.12 -8.57 -19.39
N GLY A 209 6.53 -7.37 -19.44
CA GLY A 209 6.81 -6.26 -18.54
C GLY A 209 5.53 -5.64 -18.02
N LEU A 210 5.64 -4.87 -16.94
CA LEU A 210 4.55 -4.04 -16.39
C LEU A 210 4.81 -2.58 -16.74
N LEU A 211 3.94 -2.00 -17.56
CA LEU A 211 3.94 -0.58 -17.90
C LEU A 211 3.09 0.17 -16.88
N VAL A 212 3.67 1.16 -16.21
CA VAL A 212 3.01 2.00 -15.21
C VAL A 212 3.11 3.47 -15.59
N GLY A 213 2.13 4.28 -15.19
CA GLY A 213 2.15 5.73 -15.37
C GLY A 213 1.96 6.22 -16.80
N ASP A 214 1.63 5.34 -17.74
CA ASP A 214 1.39 5.67 -19.14
C ASP A 214 -0.07 6.09 -19.39
N HIS A 215 -0.30 6.88 -20.43
CA HIS A 215 -1.63 7.28 -20.86
C HIS A 215 -1.84 7.04 -22.36
N ASN A 216 -0.87 7.45 -23.19
CA ASN A 216 -0.94 7.29 -24.63
C ASN A 216 0.22 6.43 -25.15
N LEU A 217 -0.05 5.16 -25.42
CA LEU A 217 0.92 4.15 -25.85
C LEU A 217 1.67 4.50 -27.15
N SER A 218 1.16 5.45 -27.96
CA SER A 218 1.79 5.89 -29.20
C SER A 218 2.78 7.05 -29.01
N VAL A 219 2.82 7.66 -27.81
CA VAL A 219 3.59 8.88 -27.54
C VAL A 219 4.34 8.71 -26.21
N GLY A 220 5.65 8.66 -26.23
CA GLY A 220 6.46 8.47 -25.03
C GLY A 220 6.67 9.75 -24.19
N THR A 221 5.98 10.85 -24.48
CA THR A 221 6.20 12.18 -23.86
C THR A 221 4.95 12.84 -23.29
N ASP A 222 3.80 12.16 -23.32
CA ASP A 222 2.53 12.66 -22.77
C ASP A 222 2.50 12.65 -21.23
N THR A 223 3.37 11.87 -20.62
CA THR A 223 3.58 11.81 -19.18
C THR A 223 5.06 11.57 -18.86
N SER A 224 5.57 12.23 -17.82
CA SER A 224 6.92 11.99 -17.30
C SER A 224 7.01 10.78 -16.36
N TYR A 225 5.90 10.06 -16.15
CA TYR A 225 5.79 8.98 -15.17
C TYR A 225 5.76 7.58 -15.79
N SER A 226 5.75 7.49 -17.13
CA SER A 226 5.72 6.21 -17.83
C SER A 226 7.02 5.43 -17.61
N VAL A 227 6.90 4.21 -17.05
CA VAL A 227 8.02 3.30 -16.81
C VAL A 227 7.61 1.87 -17.14
N LEU A 228 8.40 1.20 -17.97
CA LEU A 228 8.29 -0.25 -18.21
C LEU A 228 9.17 -1.01 -17.21
N MET A 229 8.56 -1.82 -16.37
CA MET A 229 9.21 -2.57 -15.30
C MET A 229 9.34 -4.06 -15.65
N ARG A 230 10.49 -4.66 -15.32
CA ARG A 230 10.67 -6.12 -15.42
C ARG A 230 9.86 -6.83 -14.35
N LEU A 231 9.34 -8.01 -14.70
CA LEU A 231 8.66 -8.88 -13.76
C LEU A 231 9.67 -9.77 -13.01
N ALA A 232 9.45 -9.96 -11.71
CA ALA A 232 10.20 -10.92 -10.89
C ALA A 232 9.46 -12.24 -10.75
N SER A 233 8.13 -12.18 -10.61
CA SER A 233 7.28 -13.37 -10.49
C SER A 233 5.85 -13.08 -10.91
N VAL A 234 5.14 -14.15 -11.25
CA VAL A 234 3.69 -14.17 -11.44
C VAL A 234 3.14 -15.33 -10.64
N THR A 235 2.12 -15.08 -9.85
CA THR A 235 1.45 -16.08 -9.03
C THR A 235 -0.02 -16.12 -9.42
N ASN A 236 -0.41 -17.16 -10.17
CA ASN A 236 -1.82 -17.43 -10.46
C ASN A 236 -2.50 -17.97 -9.21
N HIS A 237 -3.81 -17.72 -9.07
CA HIS A 237 -4.58 -18.37 -8.01
C HIS A 237 -4.45 -19.90 -8.13
N PRO A 238 -4.17 -20.64 -7.04
CA PRO A 238 -3.88 -22.08 -7.11
C PRO A 238 -5.05 -22.90 -7.67
N SER A 239 -6.28 -22.41 -7.50
CA SER A 239 -7.49 -23.04 -8.03
C SER A 239 -7.98 -22.39 -9.34
N TYR A 240 -7.08 -21.76 -10.11
CA TYR A 240 -7.44 -21.22 -11.41
C TYR A 240 -7.80 -22.35 -12.38
N VAL A 241 -8.97 -22.23 -13.01
CA VAL A 241 -9.47 -23.16 -14.04
C VAL A 241 -9.86 -22.37 -15.28
N THR A 242 -9.50 -22.89 -16.45
CA THR A 242 -9.73 -22.20 -17.73
C THR A 242 -11.12 -22.45 -18.33
N SER A 243 -11.71 -23.61 -18.08
CA SER A 243 -13.00 -23.98 -18.66
C SER A 243 -13.78 -24.89 -17.68
N PRO A 244 -14.87 -24.39 -17.10
CA PRO A 244 -15.34 -23.00 -17.09
C PRO A 244 -14.33 -22.09 -16.35
N SER A 245 -14.19 -20.83 -16.78
CA SER A 245 -13.25 -19.90 -16.15
C SER A 245 -13.62 -19.65 -14.68
N GLN A 246 -12.71 -20.02 -13.77
CA GLN A 246 -12.89 -19.86 -12.32
C GLN A 246 -11.57 -19.39 -11.70
N ASN A 247 -11.67 -18.56 -10.67
CA ASN A 247 -10.52 -18.01 -9.96
C ASN A 247 -9.46 -17.38 -10.91
N ASP A 248 -9.95 -16.71 -11.93
CA ASP A 248 -9.13 -16.09 -12.96
C ASP A 248 -8.55 -14.75 -12.46
N ILE A 249 -7.57 -14.88 -11.58
CA ILE A 249 -6.84 -13.79 -10.94
C ILE A 249 -5.38 -14.19 -10.71
N ALA A 250 -4.47 -13.25 -10.91
CA ALA A 250 -3.05 -13.42 -10.68
C ALA A 250 -2.43 -12.18 -10.02
N ILE A 251 -1.36 -12.41 -9.25
CA ILE A 251 -0.50 -11.35 -8.73
C ILE A 251 0.78 -11.33 -9.53
N VAL A 252 1.11 -10.17 -10.03
CA VAL A 252 2.36 -9.87 -10.71
C VAL A 252 3.26 -9.10 -9.74
N ARG A 253 4.52 -9.55 -9.58
CA ARG A 253 5.52 -8.86 -8.78
C ARG A 253 6.62 -8.30 -9.69
N THR A 254 6.94 -7.03 -9.51
CA THR A 254 8.04 -6.36 -10.22
C THR A 254 9.40 -6.67 -9.59
N ALA A 255 10.46 -6.67 -10.39
CA ALA A 255 11.83 -6.87 -9.93
C ALA A 255 12.37 -5.66 -9.14
N ALA A 256 11.93 -4.46 -9.50
CA ALA A 256 12.26 -3.21 -8.83
C ALA A 256 11.02 -2.60 -8.18
N ARG A 257 11.24 -1.71 -7.22
CA ARG A 257 10.18 -0.97 -6.52
C ARG A 257 9.45 -0.03 -7.49
N ILE A 258 8.12 -0.05 -7.49
CA ILE A 258 7.27 0.93 -8.16
C ILE A 258 7.32 2.21 -7.32
N VAL A 259 7.85 3.29 -7.89
CA VAL A 259 7.97 4.58 -7.21
C VAL A 259 6.65 5.33 -7.33
N PHE A 260 5.95 5.50 -6.20
CA PHE A 260 4.68 6.23 -6.19
C PHE A 260 4.92 7.74 -6.30
N ASN A 261 4.12 8.37 -7.17
CA ASN A 261 4.19 9.79 -7.49
C ASN A 261 2.81 10.30 -7.95
N ALA A 262 2.75 11.45 -8.60
CA ALA A 262 1.48 12.01 -9.06
C ALA A 262 0.80 11.20 -10.20
N GLY A 263 1.56 10.39 -10.94
CA GLY A 263 1.06 9.58 -12.07
C GLY A 263 1.05 8.08 -11.79
N VAL A 264 1.64 7.62 -10.68
CA VAL A 264 1.75 6.20 -10.33
C VAL A 264 1.43 6.02 -8.84
N GLY A 265 0.48 5.17 -8.52
CA GLY A 265 0.08 4.89 -7.14
C GLY A 265 -0.84 3.67 -7.04
N PRO A 266 -1.10 3.12 -5.85
CA PRO A 266 -1.90 1.92 -5.70
C PRO A 266 -3.40 2.20 -5.65
N ALA A 267 -4.22 1.27 -6.13
CA ALA A 267 -5.65 1.20 -5.81
C ALA A 267 -5.84 0.78 -4.35
N CYS A 268 -6.94 1.20 -3.72
CA CYS A 268 -7.35 0.61 -2.46
C CYS A 268 -7.95 -0.79 -2.70
N LEU A 269 -7.65 -1.74 -1.81
CA LEU A 269 -8.37 -2.99 -1.76
C LEU A 269 -9.64 -2.84 -0.91
N PRO A 270 -10.74 -3.51 -1.27
CA PRO A 270 -12.06 -3.26 -0.69
C PRO A 270 -12.28 -3.95 0.67
N PHE A 271 -11.32 -3.85 1.61
CA PHE A 271 -11.43 -4.50 2.93
C PHE A 271 -12.64 -4.03 3.72
N ARG A 272 -12.96 -2.72 3.68
CA ARG A 272 -14.16 -2.17 4.35
C ARG A 272 -15.48 -2.59 3.68
N PHE A 273 -15.40 -3.16 2.48
CA PHE A 273 -16.54 -3.66 1.70
C PHE A 273 -16.49 -5.18 1.53
N SER A 274 -15.79 -5.92 2.41
CA SER A 274 -15.52 -7.36 2.28
C SER A 274 -16.76 -8.21 2.09
N SER A 275 -17.91 -7.80 2.65
CA SER A 275 -19.20 -8.47 2.49
C SER A 275 -20.05 -7.93 1.34
N SER A 276 -19.61 -6.90 0.61
CA SER A 276 -20.39 -6.26 -0.45
C SER A 276 -20.34 -7.09 -1.74
N SER A 277 -21.49 -7.24 -2.37
CA SER A 277 -21.60 -7.72 -3.76
C SER A 277 -21.45 -6.61 -4.80
N PHE A 278 -21.51 -5.35 -4.37
CA PHE A 278 -21.58 -4.13 -5.20
C PHE A 278 -22.79 -4.07 -6.15
N ALA A 279 -23.76 -4.99 -6.06
CA ALA A 279 -24.96 -4.98 -6.89
C ALA A 279 -25.71 -3.64 -6.77
N GLY A 280 -26.15 -3.10 -7.90
CA GLY A 280 -26.84 -1.81 -7.98
C GLY A 280 -25.91 -0.59 -7.93
N THR A 281 -24.57 -0.79 -7.81
CA THR A 281 -23.61 0.32 -7.89
C THR A 281 -23.08 0.51 -9.32
N ILE A 282 -22.49 1.67 -9.56
CA ILE A 282 -21.74 1.96 -10.78
C ILE A 282 -20.27 1.76 -10.50
N VAL A 283 -19.58 1.04 -11.40
CA VAL A 283 -18.13 0.87 -11.43
C VAL A 283 -17.56 1.43 -12.72
N GLU A 284 -16.29 1.81 -12.71
CA GLU A 284 -15.58 2.26 -13.91
C GLU A 284 -14.58 1.19 -14.32
N ALA A 285 -14.67 0.70 -15.56
CA ALA A 285 -13.62 -0.07 -16.18
C ALA A 285 -12.67 0.87 -16.92
N THR A 286 -11.35 0.58 -16.85
CA THR A 286 -10.33 1.38 -17.55
C THR A 286 -9.36 0.46 -18.30
N GLY A 287 -8.94 0.87 -19.50
CA GLY A 287 -8.02 0.08 -20.30
C GLY A 287 -7.69 0.72 -21.65
N TRP A 288 -6.81 0.07 -22.38
CA TRP A 288 -6.40 0.38 -23.75
C TRP A 288 -7.02 -0.60 -24.76
N GLY A 289 -8.04 -1.33 -24.37
CA GLY A 289 -8.73 -2.30 -25.21
C GLY A 289 -9.41 -1.69 -26.41
N THR A 290 -10.07 -2.52 -27.21
CA THR A 290 -10.79 -2.09 -28.40
C THR A 290 -12.00 -1.26 -28.01
N ILE A 291 -12.30 -0.24 -28.80
CA ILE A 291 -13.45 0.66 -28.56
C ILE A 291 -14.77 0.09 -29.07
N ASP A 292 -14.69 -0.96 -29.92
CA ASP A 292 -15.83 -1.69 -30.46
C ASP A 292 -15.37 -3.11 -30.89
N TYR A 293 -16.31 -4.00 -31.17
CA TYR A 293 -16.00 -5.36 -31.62
C TYR A 293 -15.26 -5.33 -32.96
N GLY A 294 -14.05 -5.92 -32.99
CA GLY A 294 -13.19 -5.93 -34.17
C GLY A 294 -12.52 -4.60 -34.52
N ALA A 295 -12.73 -3.55 -33.72
CA ALA A 295 -12.00 -2.30 -33.86
C ALA A 295 -10.53 -2.42 -33.40
N PRO A 296 -9.61 -1.53 -33.81
CA PRO A 296 -8.28 -1.48 -33.27
C PRO A 296 -8.29 -1.11 -31.77
N THR A 297 -7.24 -1.49 -31.06
CA THR A 297 -7.01 -1.06 -29.67
C THR A 297 -6.85 0.45 -29.58
N SER A 298 -7.26 1.02 -28.46
CA SER A 298 -7.04 2.44 -28.21
C SER A 298 -5.59 2.69 -27.78
N ASN A 299 -4.95 3.65 -28.43
CA ASN A 299 -3.65 4.13 -27.94
C ASN A 299 -3.78 4.93 -26.64
N VAL A 300 -4.91 5.59 -26.43
CA VAL A 300 -5.17 6.42 -25.26
C VAL A 300 -5.97 5.64 -24.23
N LEU A 301 -5.59 5.75 -22.96
CA LEU A 301 -6.33 5.12 -21.85
C LEU A 301 -7.78 5.63 -21.83
N ARG A 302 -8.72 4.72 -21.80
CA ARG A 302 -10.16 5.00 -21.80
C ARG A 302 -10.83 4.48 -20.55
N LYS A 303 -12.02 5.02 -20.25
CA LYS A 303 -12.87 4.55 -19.16
C LYS A 303 -14.32 4.43 -19.62
N VAL A 304 -15.04 3.50 -18.99
CA VAL A 304 -16.48 3.30 -19.19
C VAL A 304 -17.15 3.03 -17.86
N SER A 305 -18.32 3.65 -17.63
CA SER A 305 -19.14 3.38 -16.45
C SER A 305 -20.10 2.23 -16.73
N LEU A 306 -20.11 1.25 -15.83
CA LEU A 306 -20.87 0.00 -15.94
C LEU A 306 -21.71 -0.22 -14.67
N ASN A 307 -22.94 -0.71 -14.84
CA ASN A 307 -23.79 -1.09 -13.73
C ASN A 307 -23.47 -2.51 -13.26
N VAL A 308 -23.23 -2.68 -11.97
CA VAL A 308 -23.10 -4.00 -11.35
C VAL A 308 -24.49 -4.60 -11.16
N ILE A 309 -24.74 -5.76 -11.75
CA ILE A 309 -26.00 -6.48 -11.59
C ILE A 309 -25.93 -7.48 -10.45
N THR A 310 -27.10 -7.97 -9.98
CA THR A 310 -27.16 -8.98 -8.95
C THR A 310 -26.61 -10.32 -9.43
N GLN A 311 -26.12 -11.13 -8.52
CA GLN A 311 -25.65 -12.49 -8.81
C GLN A 311 -26.74 -13.33 -9.49
N GLN A 312 -27.98 -13.25 -8.99
CA GLN A 312 -29.13 -13.93 -9.56
C GLN A 312 -29.41 -13.51 -11.01
N SER A 313 -29.39 -12.23 -11.30
CA SER A 313 -29.59 -11.71 -12.66
C SER A 313 -28.46 -12.17 -13.60
N CYS A 314 -27.24 -12.24 -13.13
CA CYS A 314 -26.12 -12.77 -13.90
C CYS A 314 -26.29 -14.26 -14.20
N GLN A 315 -26.65 -15.06 -13.20
CA GLN A 315 -26.86 -16.51 -13.31
C GLN A 315 -28.02 -16.86 -14.26
N SER A 316 -29.07 -16.04 -14.32
CA SER A 316 -30.16 -16.22 -15.28
C SER A 316 -29.75 -15.99 -16.73
N SER A 317 -28.70 -15.20 -16.96
CA SER A 317 -28.22 -14.81 -18.30
C SER A 317 -26.98 -15.59 -18.75
N MET A 318 -26.18 -16.09 -17.80
CA MET A 318 -24.87 -16.72 -18.03
C MET A 318 -24.76 -18.03 -17.23
N LYS A 319 -24.11 -19.05 -17.82
CA LYS A 319 -23.82 -20.31 -17.13
C LYS A 319 -22.53 -20.20 -16.30
N ASN A 320 -22.40 -21.07 -15.28
CA ASN A 320 -21.21 -21.23 -14.46
C ASN A 320 -20.76 -19.98 -13.68
N ILE A 321 -21.71 -19.11 -13.32
CA ILE A 321 -21.43 -17.93 -12.50
C ILE A 321 -21.33 -18.30 -11.04
N LEU A 322 -20.16 -18.02 -10.45
CA LEU A 322 -19.83 -18.31 -9.05
C LEU A 322 -20.00 -17.07 -8.17
N ALA A 323 -20.09 -17.29 -6.87
CA ALA A 323 -20.11 -16.22 -5.87
C ALA A 323 -18.84 -15.33 -5.90
N SER A 324 -17.72 -15.85 -6.43
CA SER A 324 -16.48 -15.11 -6.62
C SER A 324 -16.45 -14.25 -7.90
N HIS A 325 -17.53 -14.24 -8.67
CA HIS A 325 -17.67 -13.35 -9.82
C HIS A 325 -18.45 -12.08 -9.47
N ILE A 326 -18.13 -11.00 -10.14
CA ILE A 326 -18.90 -9.76 -10.22
C ILE A 326 -19.29 -9.55 -11.67
N CYS A 327 -20.57 -9.29 -11.91
CA CYS A 327 -21.09 -9.12 -13.27
C CYS A 327 -21.52 -7.68 -13.51
N THR A 328 -21.20 -7.18 -14.68
CA THR A 328 -21.62 -5.85 -15.13
C THR A 328 -22.46 -5.95 -16.38
N TYR A 329 -23.49 -5.11 -16.45
CA TYR A 329 -24.32 -4.96 -17.65
C TYR A 329 -24.82 -3.53 -17.79
N THR A 330 -24.52 -2.93 -18.91
CA THR A 330 -25.04 -1.61 -19.29
C THR A 330 -25.34 -1.64 -20.78
N PRO A 331 -26.58 -1.37 -21.22
CA PRO A 331 -26.92 -1.39 -22.64
C PRO A 331 -25.96 -0.53 -23.45
N SER A 332 -25.44 -1.06 -24.55
CA SER A 332 -24.52 -0.40 -25.49
C SER A 332 -23.18 0.05 -24.87
N ARG A 333 -22.80 -0.51 -23.72
CA ARG A 333 -21.53 -0.23 -23.05
C ARG A 333 -20.98 -1.51 -22.42
N ASP A 334 -19.70 -1.78 -22.63
CA ASP A 334 -19.03 -2.94 -22.05
C ASP A 334 -17.51 -2.73 -21.99
N THR A 335 -16.83 -3.65 -21.32
CA THR A 335 -15.39 -3.91 -21.51
C THR A 335 -15.22 -4.74 -22.78
N CYS A 336 -14.14 -4.46 -23.52
CA CYS A 336 -13.93 -5.09 -24.82
C CYS A 336 -12.60 -5.88 -24.85
N GLN A 337 -12.21 -6.35 -26.05
CA GLN A 337 -10.96 -7.10 -26.25
C GLN A 337 -9.76 -6.29 -25.76
N TYR A 338 -8.79 -6.96 -25.14
CA TYR A 338 -7.58 -6.41 -24.52
C TYR A 338 -7.79 -5.60 -23.21
N ASP A 339 -9.04 -5.47 -22.72
CA ASP A 339 -9.31 -4.98 -21.35
C ASP A 339 -9.16 -6.08 -20.29
N SER A 340 -8.96 -7.35 -20.70
CA SER A 340 -8.73 -8.50 -19.83
C SER A 340 -7.63 -8.21 -18.80
N GLY A 341 -7.84 -8.58 -17.56
CA GLY A 341 -6.92 -8.30 -16.45
C GLY A 341 -6.98 -6.87 -15.93
N GLY A 342 -7.65 -5.97 -16.65
CA GLY A 342 -7.89 -4.60 -16.22
C GLY A 342 -8.88 -4.50 -15.06
N PRO A 343 -8.99 -3.32 -14.46
CA PRO A 343 -9.77 -3.10 -13.26
C PRO A 343 -11.25 -2.84 -13.52
N LEU A 344 -12.07 -3.22 -12.53
CA LEU A 344 -13.32 -2.55 -12.23
C LEU A 344 -13.10 -1.72 -10.96
N PHE A 345 -13.23 -0.41 -11.07
CA PHE A 345 -13.05 0.54 -9.99
C PHE A 345 -14.38 1.01 -9.41
N TYR A 346 -14.48 0.98 -8.08
CA TYR A 346 -15.56 1.60 -7.34
C TYR A 346 -15.03 2.81 -6.57
N THR A 347 -15.67 3.97 -6.72
CA THR A 347 -15.27 5.19 -6.01
C THR A 347 -16.17 5.44 -4.82
N SER A 348 -15.59 5.58 -3.63
CA SER A 348 -16.32 5.90 -2.39
C SER A 348 -15.45 6.75 -1.48
N GLY A 349 -16.04 7.80 -0.87
CA GLY A 349 -15.33 8.68 0.05
C GLY A 349 -14.12 9.40 -0.56
N GLY A 350 -14.09 9.58 -1.88
CA GLY A 350 -12.94 10.18 -2.58
C GLY A 350 -11.80 9.22 -2.93
N TYR A 351 -11.94 7.93 -2.58
CA TYR A 351 -10.95 6.88 -2.86
C TYR A 351 -11.45 5.91 -3.93
N VAL A 352 -10.52 5.41 -4.75
CA VAL A 352 -10.77 4.41 -5.79
C VAL A 352 -10.38 3.03 -5.30
N TYR A 353 -11.34 2.12 -5.27
CA TYR A 353 -11.19 0.74 -4.86
C TYR A 353 -11.20 -0.20 -6.05
N LEU A 354 -10.26 -1.13 -6.10
CA LEU A 354 -10.31 -2.24 -7.05
C LEU A 354 -11.33 -3.27 -6.56
N VAL A 355 -12.45 -3.40 -7.25
CA VAL A 355 -13.53 -4.33 -6.86
C VAL A 355 -13.69 -5.52 -7.80
N GLY A 356 -13.15 -5.43 -9.02
CA GLY A 356 -13.15 -6.52 -9.98
C GLY A 356 -11.93 -6.51 -10.89
N VAL A 357 -11.64 -7.67 -11.46
CA VAL A 357 -10.64 -7.88 -12.53
C VAL A 357 -11.38 -8.43 -13.73
N VAL A 358 -11.29 -7.77 -14.86
CA VAL A 358 -11.98 -8.15 -16.11
C VAL A 358 -11.47 -9.50 -16.59
N ASN A 359 -12.37 -10.48 -16.73
CA ASN A 359 -12.02 -11.82 -17.17
C ASN A 359 -12.49 -12.09 -18.61
N TYR A 360 -13.81 -12.12 -18.82
CA TYR A 360 -14.40 -12.44 -20.12
C TYR A 360 -15.80 -11.83 -20.30
N GLY A 361 -16.15 -11.59 -21.54
CA GLY A 361 -17.51 -11.30 -22.00
C GLY A 361 -17.83 -12.17 -23.21
N ILE A 362 -19.09 -12.28 -23.60
CA ILE A 362 -19.48 -13.06 -24.80
C ILE A 362 -19.15 -12.28 -26.07
N SER A 363 -19.20 -10.96 -26.01
CA SER A 363 -18.77 -9.98 -27.04
C SER A 363 -18.88 -8.59 -26.46
N CYS A 364 -18.27 -7.58 -27.10
CA CYS A 364 -18.37 -6.20 -26.64
C CYS A 364 -19.79 -5.66 -26.87
N ALA A 365 -20.36 -4.99 -25.84
CA ALA A 365 -21.66 -4.31 -25.91
C ALA A 365 -22.84 -5.17 -26.36
N THR A 366 -22.86 -6.46 -25.97
CA THR A 366 -23.98 -7.38 -26.29
C THR A 366 -25.12 -7.27 -25.28
N THR A 367 -26.16 -8.12 -25.48
CA THR A 367 -27.26 -8.29 -24.53
C THR A 367 -26.88 -9.18 -23.32
N LYS A 368 -25.64 -9.63 -23.21
CA LYS A 368 -25.13 -10.50 -22.14
C LYS A 368 -24.23 -9.72 -21.19
N PRO A 369 -24.26 -10.06 -19.89
CA PRO A 369 -23.34 -9.46 -18.93
C PRO A 369 -21.86 -9.82 -19.17
N SER A 370 -20.95 -8.91 -18.80
CA SER A 370 -19.54 -9.20 -18.64
C SER A 370 -19.25 -9.75 -17.25
N VAL A 371 -18.27 -10.67 -17.16
CA VAL A 371 -17.91 -11.40 -15.95
C VAL A 371 -16.49 -11.05 -15.54
N SER A 372 -16.31 -10.70 -14.28
CA SER A 372 -15.03 -10.35 -13.69
C SER A 372 -14.80 -11.10 -12.38
N SER A 373 -13.57 -11.30 -11.99
CA SER A 373 -13.23 -11.83 -10.67
C SER A 373 -13.51 -10.78 -9.60
N ARG A 374 -14.34 -11.10 -8.59
CA ARG A 374 -14.72 -10.17 -7.52
C ARG A 374 -13.65 -10.12 -6.43
N ILE A 375 -12.96 -8.99 -6.29
CA ILE A 375 -11.81 -8.84 -5.40
C ILE A 375 -12.12 -9.17 -3.93
N THR A 376 -13.32 -8.88 -3.44
CA THR A 376 -13.68 -9.21 -2.05
C THR A 376 -13.59 -10.72 -1.74
N SER A 377 -13.70 -11.57 -2.75
CA SER A 377 -13.56 -13.02 -2.60
C SER A 377 -12.10 -13.49 -2.48
N TYR A 378 -11.15 -12.63 -2.81
CA TYR A 378 -9.72 -12.96 -2.88
C TYR A 378 -8.85 -12.17 -1.90
N LEU A 379 -9.42 -11.34 -1.01
CA LEU A 379 -8.65 -10.47 -0.11
C LEU A 379 -7.65 -11.25 0.75
N SER A 380 -8.09 -12.38 1.34
CA SER A 380 -7.21 -13.21 2.17
C SER A 380 -6.08 -13.86 1.35
N TRP A 381 -6.38 -14.31 0.13
CA TRP A 381 -5.36 -14.85 -0.77
C TRP A 381 -4.37 -13.76 -1.19
N ILE A 382 -4.84 -12.56 -1.54
CA ILE A 382 -3.96 -11.44 -1.89
C ILE A 382 -3.02 -11.12 -0.73
N GLN A 383 -3.53 -11.03 0.50
CA GLN A 383 -2.69 -10.79 1.69
C GLN A 383 -1.64 -11.89 1.90
N SER A 384 -2.01 -13.17 1.74
CA SER A 384 -1.08 -14.29 1.91
C SER A 384 0.02 -14.32 0.85
N MET A 385 -0.26 -13.85 -0.37
CA MET A 385 0.69 -13.80 -1.48
C MET A 385 1.55 -12.53 -1.50
N THR A 386 1.26 -11.57 -0.64
CA THR A 386 2.01 -10.30 -0.53
C THR A 386 2.50 -10.07 0.90
N PRO A 387 3.32 -11.00 1.45
CA PRO A 387 3.79 -10.90 2.84
C PRO A 387 4.56 -9.60 3.07
N GLY A 388 4.33 -8.97 4.23
CA GLY A 388 4.96 -7.71 4.59
C GLY A 388 4.30 -6.45 3.99
N VAL A 389 3.31 -6.59 3.12
CA VAL A 389 2.54 -5.45 2.62
C VAL A 389 1.40 -5.13 3.58
N THR A 390 1.35 -3.89 4.05
CA THR A 390 0.21 -3.38 4.83
C THR A 390 -0.73 -2.62 3.90
N TYR A 391 -1.94 -3.15 3.73
CA TYR A 391 -2.99 -2.50 2.97
C TYR A 391 -3.79 -1.57 3.88
N CYS A 392 -3.87 -0.30 3.52
CA CYS A 392 -4.74 0.61 4.26
C CYS A 392 -6.20 0.51 3.77
N SER A 393 -7.13 0.86 4.65
CA SER A 393 -8.57 0.87 4.38
C SER A 393 -9.11 2.25 4.79
N PRO A 394 -9.17 3.22 3.86
CA PRO A 394 -9.63 4.59 4.13
C PRO A 394 -11.13 4.66 4.38
#